data_a7b9a47a4443a6c84705dd88d562a04d
#
_entry.id   a7b9a47a4443a6c84705dd88d562a04d
#
_cell.length_a   1.000
_cell.length_b   1.000
_cell.length_c   1.000
_cell.angle_alpha   90.00
_cell.angle_beta   90.00
_cell.angle_gamma   90.00
#
_symmetry.space_group_name_H-M   'P 1'
#
loop_
_entity.id
_entity.type
_entity.pdbx_description
1 polymer ?
#
loop_
_entity_poly.entity_id
_entity_poly.type
_entity_poly.pdbx_seq_one_letter_code
_entity_poly.pdbx_strand_id
1 'polypeptide(L)'
;RRQRQMCIRDRPQLALLGYALNRLPQPTEEDIAMKSERATLNGKQRWELFKNFMPFLMMLFVANIAIVVLRDIKEDFLVNIIDVSEYSPWLFAKIDSVVTLIILVVFGLMVFVKDNLKALSILFGLIIMGMIVMSVVSFGQERFQLSPVVWLFVQSLCLYIAYLTFQTIFFDRFIACFKIHGNVGFFIVTTDFLGYTGTVLVLVLKEFCNPHIDWAVFYNQFAGYVGISCCITFICSFVYLHQRFRKENGLVVKSNEVLELDTASRNAITMA
;
A
#
# COMPACT_ATOMS: atom_id res chain seq x y z
N ARG A 1 -20.88 -28.69 10.18
CA ARG A 1 -19.73 -29.62 10.11
C ARG A 1 -18.55 -29.04 9.31
N ARG A 2 -18.73 -28.38 8.14
CA ARG A 2 -17.62 -27.78 7.35
C ARG A 2 -16.85 -26.69 8.10
N GLN A 3 -17.52 -25.78 8.83
CA GLN A 3 -16.86 -24.74 9.62
C GLN A 3 -15.96 -25.28 10.74
N ARG A 4 -16.37 -26.36 11.43
CA ARG A 4 -15.52 -26.99 12.45
C ARG A 4 -14.27 -27.66 11.86
N GLN A 5 -14.35 -28.18 10.64
CA GLN A 5 -13.20 -28.79 9.97
C GLN A 5 -12.19 -27.74 9.48
N MET A 6 -12.63 -26.54 9.05
CA MET A 6 -11.73 -25.43 8.74
C MET A 6 -10.94 -24.98 9.97
N CYS A 7 -11.61 -24.73 11.11
CA CYS A 7 -10.94 -24.33 12.34
C CYS A 7 -9.90 -25.33 12.88
N ILE A 8 -10.10 -26.64 12.65
CA ILE A 8 -9.15 -27.68 13.10
C ILE A 8 -7.92 -27.74 12.19
N ARG A 9 -8.09 -27.47 10.89
CA ARG A 9 -7.01 -27.54 9.91
C ARG A 9 -6.03 -26.37 10.02
N ASP A 10 -6.47 -25.20 10.52
CA ASP A 10 -5.65 -23.99 10.64
C ASP A 10 -4.87 -23.93 11.95
N ARG A 11 -5.26 -24.73 12.97
CA ARG A 11 -4.57 -24.75 14.27
C ARG A 11 -3.08 -25.12 14.22
N PRO A 12 -2.63 -26.11 13.41
CA PRO A 12 -1.21 -26.43 13.30
C PRO A 12 -0.39 -25.30 12.69
N GLN A 13 -0.97 -24.57 11.72
CA GLN A 13 -0.31 -23.45 11.07
C GLN A 13 -0.17 -22.26 12.04
N LEU A 14 -1.21 -21.94 12.80
CA LEU A 14 -1.17 -20.92 13.84
C LEU A 14 -0.17 -21.28 14.96
N ALA A 15 -0.12 -22.54 15.37
CA ALA A 15 0.85 -22.99 16.36
C ALA A 15 2.29 -22.90 15.83
N LEU A 16 2.53 -23.25 14.56
CA LEU A 16 3.82 -23.14 13.90
C LEU A 16 4.26 -21.66 13.80
N LEU A 17 3.34 -20.78 13.39
CA LEU A 17 3.60 -19.33 13.32
C LEU A 17 3.86 -18.74 14.71
N GLY A 18 3.10 -19.14 15.72
CA GLY A 18 3.33 -18.72 17.11
C GLY A 18 4.68 -19.20 17.64
N TYR A 19 5.08 -20.43 17.31
CA TYR A 19 6.40 -20.95 17.64
C TYR A 19 7.52 -20.20 16.92
N ALA A 20 7.35 -19.92 15.62
CA ALA A 20 8.32 -19.15 14.84
C ALA A 20 8.46 -17.71 15.38
N LEU A 21 7.35 -17.05 15.75
CA LEU A 21 7.36 -15.73 16.39
C LEU A 21 8.12 -15.74 17.73
N ASN A 22 7.95 -16.79 18.53
CA ASN A 22 8.67 -16.92 19.81
C ASN A 22 10.18 -17.19 19.65
N ARG A 23 10.61 -17.59 18.44
CA ARG A 23 12.02 -17.81 18.10
C ARG A 23 12.70 -16.58 17.50
N LEU A 24 11.95 -15.50 17.23
CA LEU A 24 12.55 -14.25 16.77
C LEU A 24 13.50 -13.70 17.84
N PRO A 25 14.71 -13.26 17.46
CA PRO A 25 15.62 -12.60 18.39
C PRO A 25 14.97 -11.35 18.95
N GLN A 26 15.27 -11.02 20.19
CA GLN A 26 14.80 -9.78 20.80
C GLN A 26 15.36 -8.58 20.01
N PRO A 27 14.59 -7.50 19.88
CA PRO A 27 15.07 -6.31 19.18
C PRO A 27 16.32 -5.74 19.86
N THR A 28 17.29 -5.36 19.07
CA THR A 28 18.52 -4.72 19.56
C THR A 28 18.23 -3.31 20.08
N GLU A 29 19.14 -2.73 20.87
CA GLU A 29 19.01 -1.35 21.34
C GLU A 29 18.90 -0.34 20.18
N GLU A 30 19.59 -0.61 19.07
CA GLU A 30 19.46 0.17 17.83
C GLU A 30 18.08 0.06 17.22
N ASP A 31 17.47 -1.13 17.20
CA ASP A 31 16.11 -1.34 16.71
C ASP A 31 15.08 -0.62 17.58
N ILE A 32 15.30 -0.58 18.90
CA ILE A 32 14.46 0.13 19.86
C ILE A 32 14.59 1.65 19.66
N ALA A 33 15.80 2.15 19.46
CA ALA A 33 16.06 3.58 19.21
C ALA A 33 15.49 4.07 17.86
N MET A 34 15.44 3.19 16.85
CA MET A 34 14.82 3.49 15.54
C MET A 34 13.30 3.34 15.55
N LYS A 35 12.74 2.73 16.59
CA LYS A 35 11.31 2.53 16.71
C LYS A 35 10.66 3.83 17.17
N SER A 36 9.83 4.44 16.32
CA SER A 36 9.03 5.59 16.73
C SER A 36 8.11 5.18 17.88
N GLU A 37 8.06 5.98 18.95
CA GLU A 37 7.14 5.74 20.06
C GLU A 37 5.70 5.65 19.54
N ARG A 38 5.03 4.53 19.85
CA ARG A 38 3.60 4.33 19.54
C ARG A 38 2.75 5.14 20.51
N ALA A 39 2.74 6.45 20.34
CA ALA A 39 1.89 7.33 21.15
C ALA A 39 0.42 7.17 20.70
N THR A 40 -0.47 7.06 21.66
CA THR A 40 -1.92 7.16 21.43
C THR A 40 -2.26 8.61 21.12
N LEU A 41 -2.47 8.94 19.85
CA LEU A 41 -2.86 10.29 19.44
C LEU A 41 -4.29 10.60 19.90
N ASN A 42 -4.47 11.75 20.52
CA ASN A 42 -5.79 12.34 20.76
C ASN A 42 -6.43 12.82 19.44
N GLY A 43 -7.76 12.95 19.40
CA GLY A 43 -8.49 13.37 18.20
C GLY A 43 -7.98 14.69 17.59
N LYS A 44 -7.57 15.66 18.41
CA LYS A 44 -6.97 16.93 17.95
C LYS A 44 -5.64 16.71 17.26
N GLN A 45 -4.76 15.90 17.83
CA GLN A 45 -3.44 15.56 17.25
C GLN A 45 -3.57 14.79 15.93
N ARG A 46 -4.54 13.87 15.82
CA ARG A 46 -4.84 13.17 14.55
C ARG A 46 -5.29 14.16 13.48
N TRP A 47 -6.10 15.13 13.84
CA TRP A 47 -6.59 16.14 12.91
C TRP A 47 -5.49 17.10 12.44
N GLU A 48 -4.59 17.51 13.33
CA GLU A 48 -3.41 18.33 12.99
C GLU A 48 -2.46 17.57 12.06
N LEU A 49 -2.20 16.29 12.37
CA LEU A 49 -1.40 15.42 11.51
C LEU A 49 -2.01 15.31 10.11
N PHE A 50 -3.32 15.07 10.05
CA PHE A 50 -4.05 14.99 8.79
C PHE A 50 -3.95 16.32 8.01
N LYS A 51 -4.13 17.46 8.66
CA LYS A 51 -3.99 18.78 8.01
C LYS A 51 -2.61 19.03 7.45
N ASN A 52 -1.56 18.64 8.19
CA ASN A 52 -0.18 18.87 7.78
C ASN A 52 0.20 18.10 6.50
N PHE A 53 -0.39 16.92 6.28
CA PHE A 53 -0.15 16.07 5.12
C PHE A 53 -1.39 15.93 4.23
N MET A 54 -2.38 16.82 4.38
CA MET A 54 -3.69 16.71 3.74
C MET A 54 -3.63 16.45 2.23
N PRO A 55 -2.88 17.23 1.41
CA PRO A 55 -2.86 16.99 -0.03
C PRO A 55 -2.32 15.61 -0.39
N PHE A 56 -1.29 15.19 0.31
CA PHE A 56 -0.66 13.88 0.12
C PHE A 56 -1.59 12.73 0.52
N LEU A 57 -2.16 12.80 1.72
CA LEU A 57 -3.06 11.77 2.23
C LEU A 57 -4.33 11.65 1.39
N MET A 58 -4.89 12.78 0.93
CA MET A 58 -6.07 12.77 0.06
C MET A 58 -5.79 12.08 -1.27
N MET A 59 -4.66 12.38 -1.91
CA MET A 59 -4.23 11.70 -3.14
C MET A 59 -4.12 10.18 -2.91
N LEU A 60 -3.47 9.78 -1.82
CA LEU A 60 -3.31 8.37 -1.48
C LEU A 60 -4.65 7.68 -1.20
N PHE A 61 -5.55 8.33 -0.46
CA PHE A 61 -6.86 7.76 -0.14
C PHE A 61 -7.72 7.57 -1.37
N VAL A 62 -7.77 8.55 -2.28
CA VAL A 62 -8.50 8.43 -3.55
C VAL A 62 -7.93 7.29 -4.40
N ALA A 63 -6.60 7.18 -4.52
CA ALA A 63 -5.98 6.08 -5.23
C ALA A 63 -6.28 4.72 -4.56
N ASN A 64 -6.21 4.65 -3.23
CA ASN A 64 -6.53 3.43 -2.50
C ASN A 64 -7.99 2.99 -2.68
N ILE A 65 -8.96 3.93 -2.66
CA ILE A 65 -10.36 3.60 -2.93
C ILE A 65 -10.49 2.92 -4.29
N ALA A 66 -9.88 3.49 -5.34
CA ALA A 66 -9.95 2.93 -6.69
C ALA A 66 -9.31 1.51 -6.76
N ILE A 67 -8.17 1.31 -6.09
CA ILE A 67 -7.48 0.01 -6.01
C ILE A 67 -8.33 -1.03 -5.27
N VAL A 68 -8.93 -0.67 -4.13
CA VAL A 68 -9.77 -1.57 -3.33
C VAL A 68 -11.02 -1.96 -4.11
N VAL A 69 -11.72 -0.98 -4.70
CA VAL A 69 -12.90 -1.23 -5.54
C VAL A 69 -12.56 -2.18 -6.69
N LEU A 70 -11.44 -1.95 -7.39
CA LEU A 70 -11.02 -2.82 -8.50
C LEU A 70 -10.70 -4.25 -8.03
N ARG A 71 -10.05 -4.38 -6.85
CA ARG A 71 -9.78 -5.68 -6.22
C ARG A 71 -11.07 -6.43 -5.91
N ASP A 72 -12.01 -5.76 -5.24
CA ASP A 72 -13.24 -6.38 -4.80
C ASP A 72 -14.11 -6.80 -6.01
N ILE A 73 -14.19 -5.96 -7.05
CA ILE A 73 -14.86 -6.32 -8.31
C ILE A 73 -14.20 -7.55 -8.94
N LYS A 74 -12.87 -7.63 -8.97
CA LYS A 74 -12.17 -8.80 -9.49
C LYS A 74 -12.51 -10.06 -8.71
N GLU A 75 -12.53 -9.99 -7.39
CA GLU A 75 -12.78 -11.15 -6.53
C GLU A 75 -14.23 -11.60 -6.58
N ASP A 76 -15.18 -10.67 -6.48
CA ASP A 76 -16.60 -10.97 -6.40
C ASP A 76 -17.19 -11.41 -7.75
N PHE A 77 -16.66 -10.86 -8.85
CA PHE A 77 -17.20 -11.11 -10.21
C PHE A 77 -16.23 -11.89 -11.11
N LEU A 78 -15.24 -12.56 -10.54
CA LEU A 78 -14.25 -13.34 -11.30
C LEU A 78 -14.89 -14.33 -12.28
N VAL A 79 -15.96 -15.01 -11.86
CA VAL A 79 -16.73 -15.98 -12.67
C VAL A 79 -17.39 -15.34 -13.89
N ASN A 80 -17.71 -14.05 -13.78
CA ASN A 80 -18.35 -13.27 -14.84
C ASN A 80 -17.32 -12.55 -15.74
N ILE A 81 -16.08 -12.41 -15.24
CA ILE A 81 -14.98 -11.76 -15.97
C ILE A 81 -14.27 -12.79 -16.86
N ILE A 82 -14.15 -14.03 -16.42
CA ILE A 82 -13.49 -15.11 -17.15
C ILE A 82 -14.44 -16.31 -17.20
N ASP A 83 -14.51 -16.96 -18.35
CA ASP A 83 -15.23 -18.24 -18.45
C ASP A 83 -14.49 -19.31 -17.64
N VAL A 84 -14.98 -19.54 -16.42
CA VAL A 84 -14.40 -20.54 -15.49
C VAL A 84 -14.75 -21.97 -15.87
N SER A 85 -15.68 -22.20 -16.80
CA SER A 85 -16.11 -23.54 -17.20
C SER A 85 -14.97 -24.32 -17.88
N GLU A 86 -14.06 -23.64 -18.55
CA GLU A 86 -12.90 -24.23 -19.21
C GLU A 86 -11.73 -24.52 -18.26
N TYR A 87 -11.77 -24.00 -17.02
CA TYR A 87 -10.63 -24.05 -16.09
C TYR A 87 -10.99 -24.76 -14.78
N SER A 88 -10.03 -25.51 -14.26
CA SER A 88 -10.17 -26.12 -12.93
C SER A 88 -10.15 -25.04 -11.83
N PRO A 89 -11.01 -25.12 -10.80
CA PRO A 89 -10.97 -24.21 -9.64
C PRO A 89 -9.59 -24.14 -8.95
N TRP A 90 -8.79 -25.20 -9.05
CA TRP A 90 -7.42 -25.23 -8.55
C TRP A 90 -6.47 -24.26 -9.29
N LEU A 91 -6.78 -23.89 -10.53
CA LEU A 91 -5.96 -22.96 -11.30
C LEU A 91 -5.95 -21.58 -10.64
N PHE A 92 -7.12 -21.08 -10.23
CA PHE A 92 -7.24 -19.77 -9.57
C PHE A 92 -6.48 -19.74 -8.23
N ALA A 93 -6.63 -20.82 -7.43
CA ALA A 93 -5.88 -20.96 -6.19
C ALA A 93 -4.36 -21.02 -6.41
N LYS A 94 -3.89 -21.62 -7.51
CA LYS A 94 -2.47 -21.63 -7.88
C LYS A 94 -1.99 -20.24 -8.27
N ILE A 95 -2.77 -19.50 -9.06
CA ILE A 95 -2.43 -18.12 -9.46
C ILE A 95 -2.25 -17.26 -8.21
N ASP A 96 -3.21 -17.26 -7.31
CA ASP A 96 -3.17 -16.47 -6.08
C ASP A 96 -2.00 -16.90 -5.17
N SER A 97 -1.70 -18.18 -5.11
CA SER A 97 -0.56 -18.69 -4.33
C SER A 97 0.78 -18.19 -4.89
N VAL A 98 0.94 -18.22 -6.22
CA VAL A 98 2.17 -17.74 -6.88
C VAL A 98 2.30 -16.23 -6.74
N VAL A 99 1.21 -15.47 -6.93
CA VAL A 99 1.17 -14.02 -6.73
C VAL A 99 1.56 -13.68 -5.29
N THR A 100 0.97 -14.37 -4.30
CA THR A 100 1.29 -14.16 -2.88
C THR A 100 2.75 -14.45 -2.58
N LEU A 101 3.32 -15.53 -3.14
CA LEU A 101 4.73 -15.87 -2.95
C LEU A 101 5.66 -14.79 -3.53
N ILE A 102 5.37 -14.29 -4.72
CA ILE A 102 6.15 -13.21 -5.33
C ILE A 102 6.12 -11.96 -4.45
N ILE A 103 4.94 -11.57 -3.98
CA ILE A 103 4.78 -10.39 -3.12
C ILE A 103 5.51 -10.57 -1.79
N LEU A 104 5.42 -11.76 -1.19
CA LEU A 104 6.13 -12.08 0.05
C LEU A 104 7.64 -11.93 -0.13
N VAL A 105 8.20 -12.41 -1.24
CA VAL A 105 9.63 -12.25 -1.56
C VAL A 105 9.98 -10.77 -1.74
N VAL A 106 9.19 -10.02 -2.52
CA VAL A 106 9.40 -8.57 -2.74
C VAL A 106 9.39 -7.80 -1.41
N PHE A 107 8.43 -8.08 -0.54
CA PHE A 107 8.34 -7.41 0.76
C PHE A 107 9.43 -7.89 1.73
N GLY A 108 9.81 -9.17 1.67
CA GLY A 108 10.95 -9.69 2.43
C GLY A 108 12.26 -8.98 2.07
N LEU A 109 12.47 -8.67 0.80
CA LEU A 109 13.63 -7.90 0.35
C LEU A 109 13.65 -6.45 0.88
N MET A 110 12.48 -5.88 1.21
CA MET A 110 12.40 -4.54 1.80
C MET A 110 13.03 -4.45 3.20
N VAL A 111 13.23 -5.57 3.89
CA VAL A 111 13.92 -5.62 5.19
C VAL A 111 15.38 -5.16 5.06
N PHE A 112 16.02 -5.40 3.93
CA PHE A 112 17.41 -4.98 3.69
C PHE A 112 17.55 -3.47 3.43
N VAL A 113 16.45 -2.76 3.15
CA VAL A 113 16.45 -1.31 2.90
C VAL A 113 16.27 -0.58 4.22
N LYS A 114 17.39 -0.16 4.84
CA LYS A 114 17.40 0.54 6.13
C LYS A 114 16.90 2.00 6.03
N ASP A 115 17.19 2.69 4.94
CA ASP A 115 16.78 4.08 4.71
C ASP A 115 15.30 4.17 4.37
N ASN A 116 14.52 4.86 5.23
CA ASN A 116 13.08 4.98 5.09
C ASN A 116 12.65 5.74 3.83
N LEU A 117 13.39 6.79 3.43
CA LEU A 117 13.08 7.52 2.20
C LEU A 117 13.34 6.68 0.95
N LYS A 118 14.46 5.94 0.93
CA LYS A 118 14.74 5.00 -0.16
C LYS A 118 13.71 3.88 -0.23
N ALA A 119 13.32 3.33 0.94
CA ALA A 119 12.27 2.33 1.01
C ALA A 119 10.94 2.85 0.42
N LEU A 120 10.50 4.05 0.83
CA LEU A 120 9.31 4.69 0.25
C LEU A 120 9.45 4.90 -1.25
N SER A 121 10.61 5.35 -1.74
CA SER A 121 10.85 5.57 -3.17
C SER A 121 10.74 4.26 -3.97
N ILE A 122 11.26 3.15 -3.42
CA ILE A 122 11.13 1.83 -4.04
C ILE A 122 9.66 1.38 -4.06
N LEU A 123 8.93 1.57 -2.95
CA LEU A 123 7.51 1.21 -2.87
C LEU A 123 6.67 2.01 -3.87
N PHE A 124 6.89 3.32 -3.99
CA PHE A 124 6.27 4.14 -5.04
C PHE A 124 6.60 3.63 -6.44
N GLY A 125 7.87 3.31 -6.70
CA GLY A 125 8.32 2.75 -7.98
C GLY A 125 7.62 1.44 -8.32
N LEU A 126 7.47 0.53 -7.36
CA LEU A 126 6.77 -0.74 -7.53
C LEU A 126 5.28 -0.53 -7.85
N ILE A 127 4.61 0.37 -7.12
CA ILE A 127 3.20 0.68 -7.38
C ILE A 127 3.03 1.31 -8.77
N ILE A 128 3.82 2.33 -9.10
CA ILE A 128 3.74 3.02 -10.40
C ILE A 128 3.99 2.04 -11.54
N MET A 129 5.02 1.20 -11.44
CA MET A 129 5.32 0.19 -12.44
C MET A 129 4.16 -0.82 -12.57
N GLY A 130 3.61 -1.31 -11.45
CA GLY A 130 2.45 -2.19 -11.46
C GLY A 130 1.24 -1.54 -12.13
N MET A 131 0.95 -0.27 -11.84
CA MET A 131 -0.18 0.45 -12.45
C MET A 131 0.01 0.66 -13.95
N ILE A 132 1.24 0.95 -14.41
CA ILE A 132 1.55 1.06 -15.84
C ILE A 132 1.32 -0.29 -16.53
N VAL A 133 1.88 -1.37 -15.98
CA VAL A 133 1.73 -2.73 -16.56
C VAL A 133 0.26 -3.12 -16.60
N MET A 134 -0.49 -2.88 -15.52
CA MET A 134 -1.93 -3.15 -15.45
C MET A 134 -2.69 -2.43 -16.56
N SER A 135 -2.43 -1.13 -16.77
CA SER A 135 -3.08 -0.35 -17.84
C SER A 135 -2.72 -0.84 -19.22
N VAL A 136 -1.45 -1.10 -19.46
CA VAL A 136 -0.96 -1.59 -20.77
C VAL A 136 -1.59 -2.95 -21.11
N VAL A 137 -1.67 -3.85 -20.14
CA VAL A 137 -2.27 -5.18 -20.33
C VAL A 137 -3.78 -5.07 -20.51
N SER A 138 -4.46 -4.16 -19.79
CA SER A 138 -5.89 -3.94 -19.94
C SER A 138 -6.26 -3.40 -21.32
N PHE A 139 -5.64 -2.32 -21.76
CA PHE A 139 -5.94 -1.74 -23.08
C PHE A 139 -5.32 -2.52 -24.25
N GLY A 140 -4.27 -3.29 -24.00
CA GLY A 140 -3.59 -4.09 -25.00
C GLY A 140 -4.06 -5.55 -25.08
N GLN A 141 -5.10 -5.96 -24.36
CA GLN A 141 -5.54 -7.35 -24.29
C GLN A 141 -5.73 -7.99 -25.68
N GLU A 142 -6.46 -7.32 -26.57
CA GLU A 142 -6.70 -7.80 -27.92
C GLU A 142 -5.42 -7.83 -28.76
N ARG A 143 -4.54 -6.86 -28.58
CA ARG A 143 -3.30 -6.73 -29.36
C ARG A 143 -2.26 -7.78 -28.97
N PHE A 144 -2.17 -8.09 -27.67
CA PHE A 144 -1.19 -9.05 -27.15
C PHE A 144 -1.69 -10.49 -27.21
N GLN A 145 -2.96 -10.72 -27.51
CA GLN A 145 -3.58 -12.06 -27.56
C GLN A 145 -3.22 -12.92 -26.34
N LEU A 146 -3.23 -12.30 -25.16
CA LEU A 146 -2.88 -12.97 -23.91
C LEU A 146 -3.92 -14.03 -23.58
N SER A 147 -3.45 -15.21 -23.17
CA SER A 147 -4.38 -16.19 -22.61
C SER A 147 -5.05 -15.62 -21.35
N PRO A 148 -6.32 -15.96 -21.08
CA PRO A 148 -7.05 -15.46 -19.88
C PRO A 148 -6.29 -15.71 -18.58
N VAL A 149 -5.56 -16.81 -18.49
CA VAL A 149 -4.75 -17.19 -17.31
C VAL A 149 -3.58 -16.23 -17.10
N VAL A 150 -2.83 -15.91 -18.17
CA VAL A 150 -1.70 -14.97 -18.09
C VAL A 150 -2.20 -13.57 -17.80
N TRP A 151 -3.27 -13.16 -18.45
CA TRP A 151 -3.93 -11.87 -18.20
C TRP A 151 -4.34 -11.73 -16.73
N LEU A 152 -5.06 -12.73 -16.18
CA LEU A 152 -5.47 -12.73 -14.78
C LEU A 152 -4.28 -12.69 -13.82
N PHE A 153 -3.24 -13.47 -14.11
CA PHE A 153 -2.03 -13.49 -13.29
C PHE A 153 -1.37 -12.10 -13.22
N VAL A 154 -1.17 -11.45 -14.37
CA VAL A 154 -0.54 -10.12 -14.43
C VAL A 154 -1.41 -9.07 -13.75
N GLN A 155 -2.72 -9.07 -14.01
CA GLN A 155 -3.67 -8.16 -13.36
C GLN A 155 -3.67 -8.34 -11.84
N SER A 156 -3.72 -9.58 -11.35
CA SER A 156 -3.67 -9.90 -9.94
C SER A 156 -2.36 -9.43 -9.30
N LEU A 157 -1.22 -9.73 -9.93
CA LEU A 157 0.09 -9.36 -9.41
C LEU A 157 0.22 -7.84 -9.25
N CYS A 158 -0.12 -7.08 -10.30
CA CYS A 158 -0.02 -5.62 -10.29
C CYS A 158 -0.95 -4.99 -9.24
N LEU A 159 -2.18 -5.48 -9.16
CA LEU A 159 -3.20 -5.01 -8.23
C LEU A 159 -2.82 -5.29 -6.77
N TYR A 160 -2.40 -6.52 -6.47
CA TYR A 160 -2.03 -6.90 -5.12
C TYR A 160 -0.71 -6.28 -4.65
N ILE A 161 0.27 -6.04 -5.54
CA ILE A 161 1.46 -5.26 -5.18
C ILE A 161 1.05 -3.88 -4.68
N ALA A 162 0.19 -3.18 -5.40
CA ALA A 162 -0.27 -1.85 -5.00
C ALA A 162 -1.07 -1.90 -3.69
N TYR A 163 -2.08 -2.77 -3.61
CA TYR A 163 -2.94 -2.91 -2.44
C TYR A 163 -2.17 -3.27 -1.18
N LEU A 164 -1.39 -4.36 -1.21
CA LEU A 164 -0.67 -4.84 -0.03
C LEU A 164 0.47 -3.91 0.39
N THR A 165 1.05 -3.15 -0.52
CA THR A 165 2.03 -2.13 -0.17
C THR A 165 1.45 -1.12 0.83
N PHE A 166 0.23 -0.65 0.60
CA PHE A 166 -0.46 0.25 1.53
C PHE A 166 -0.78 -0.41 2.85
N GLN A 167 -1.26 -1.64 2.82
CA GLN A 167 -1.75 -2.34 4.00
C GLN A 167 -0.63 -2.85 4.93
N THR A 168 0.62 -2.92 4.45
CA THR A 168 1.68 -3.54 5.23
C THR A 168 2.83 -2.60 5.58
N ILE A 169 3.53 -2.04 4.60
CA ILE A 169 4.84 -1.40 4.82
C ILE A 169 4.81 0.11 4.64
N PHE A 170 3.91 0.62 3.77
CA PHE A 170 3.94 2.01 3.34
C PHE A 170 3.82 3.01 4.49
N PHE A 171 2.81 2.88 5.32
CA PHE A 171 2.57 3.81 6.42
C PHE A 171 3.60 3.69 7.54
N ASP A 172 4.16 2.49 7.78
CA ASP A 172 5.29 2.32 8.71
C ASP A 172 6.50 3.15 8.26
N ARG A 173 6.88 3.04 6.99
CA ARG A 173 8.01 3.78 6.42
C ARG A 173 7.72 5.27 6.32
N PHE A 174 6.48 5.66 6.04
CA PHE A 174 6.06 7.06 6.01
C PHE A 174 6.19 7.73 7.39
N ILE A 175 5.65 7.10 8.43
CA ILE A 175 5.74 7.59 9.80
C ILE A 175 7.20 7.68 10.26
N ALA A 176 8.01 6.66 9.97
CA ALA A 176 9.42 6.65 10.32
C ALA A 176 10.22 7.72 9.55
N CYS A 177 9.91 7.95 8.27
CA CYS A 177 10.57 8.95 7.43
C CYS A 177 10.39 10.39 7.94
N PHE A 178 9.19 10.72 8.39
CA PHE A 178 8.85 12.05 8.89
C PHE A 178 8.90 12.17 10.43
N LYS A 179 9.38 11.11 11.11
CA LYS A 179 9.45 11.04 12.59
C LYS A 179 8.12 11.44 13.25
N ILE A 180 7.01 11.00 12.65
CA ILE A 180 5.68 11.33 13.12
C ILE A 180 5.40 10.51 14.39
N HIS A 181 5.08 11.20 15.49
CA HIS A 181 4.55 10.53 16.69
C HIS A 181 3.11 10.11 16.39
N GLY A 182 2.91 8.84 15.96
CA GLY A 182 1.61 8.37 15.55
C GLY A 182 1.46 6.86 15.51
N ASN A 183 0.23 6.41 15.31
CA ASN A 183 -0.09 5.00 15.17
C ASN A 183 -0.39 4.68 13.71
N VAL A 184 0.42 3.80 13.12
CA VAL A 184 0.24 3.24 11.75
C VAL A 184 -1.17 2.68 11.57
N GLY A 185 -1.70 2.00 12.59
CA GLY A 185 -3.04 1.42 12.55
C GLY A 185 -4.15 2.44 12.24
N PHE A 186 -3.99 3.70 12.62
CA PHE A 186 -4.94 4.75 12.26
C PHE A 186 -5.03 4.95 10.73
N PHE A 187 -3.89 5.00 10.05
CA PHE A 187 -3.87 5.16 8.59
C PHE A 187 -4.42 3.92 7.88
N ILE A 188 -4.03 2.72 8.32
CA ILE A 188 -4.49 1.45 7.74
C ILE A 188 -6.02 1.35 7.89
N VAL A 189 -6.56 1.53 9.09
CA VAL A 189 -8.00 1.45 9.32
C VAL A 189 -8.77 2.52 8.53
N THR A 190 -8.20 3.72 8.38
CA THR A 190 -8.83 4.79 7.60
C THR A 190 -8.85 4.45 6.11
N THR A 191 -7.74 3.93 5.56
CA THR A 191 -7.68 3.50 4.16
C THR A 191 -8.61 2.33 3.87
N ASP A 192 -8.71 1.35 4.77
CA ASP A 192 -9.64 0.23 4.66
C ASP A 192 -11.09 0.70 4.69
N PHE A 193 -11.45 1.52 5.66
CA PHE A 193 -12.80 2.06 5.78
C PHE A 193 -13.23 2.80 4.51
N LEU A 194 -12.38 3.68 3.99
CA LEU A 194 -12.66 4.42 2.77
C LEU A 194 -12.75 3.50 1.55
N GLY A 195 -11.86 2.52 1.46
CA GLY A 195 -11.85 1.53 0.37
C GLY A 195 -13.14 0.71 0.34
N TYR A 196 -13.52 0.09 1.44
CA TYR A 196 -14.77 -0.68 1.54
C TYR A 196 -16.03 0.18 1.33
N THR A 197 -16.02 1.43 1.81
CA THR A 197 -17.12 2.37 1.54
C THR A 197 -17.23 2.63 0.04
N GLY A 198 -16.11 2.77 -0.67
CA GLY A 198 -16.08 2.91 -2.13
C GLY A 198 -16.66 1.69 -2.83
N THR A 199 -16.29 0.48 -2.41
CA THR A 199 -16.82 -0.77 -2.97
C THR A 199 -18.33 -0.87 -2.78
N VAL A 200 -18.81 -0.63 -1.56
CA VAL A 200 -20.27 -0.66 -1.28
C VAL A 200 -21.01 0.35 -2.15
N LEU A 201 -20.46 1.57 -2.32
CA LEU A 201 -21.05 2.59 -3.17
C LEU A 201 -21.16 2.13 -4.62
N VAL A 202 -20.10 1.54 -5.17
CA VAL A 202 -20.11 1.04 -6.57
C VAL A 202 -21.10 -0.11 -6.74
N LEU A 203 -21.19 -1.04 -5.77
CA LEU A 203 -22.14 -2.15 -5.82
C LEU A 203 -23.59 -1.64 -5.75
N VAL A 204 -23.88 -0.65 -4.90
CA VAL A 204 -25.19 -0.02 -4.81
C VAL A 204 -25.52 0.68 -6.13
N LEU A 205 -24.62 1.49 -6.68
CA LEU A 205 -24.83 2.16 -7.96
C LEU A 205 -25.09 1.16 -9.09
N LYS A 206 -24.33 0.06 -9.12
CA LYS A 206 -24.56 -1.02 -10.10
C LYS A 206 -25.98 -1.57 -10.01
N GLU A 207 -26.46 -1.87 -8.81
CA GLU A 207 -27.78 -2.48 -8.64
C GLU A 207 -28.92 -1.55 -9.09
N PHE A 208 -28.76 -0.24 -8.84
CA PHE A 208 -29.81 0.74 -9.17
C PHE A 208 -29.72 1.30 -10.59
N CYS A 209 -28.52 1.36 -11.20
CA CYS A 209 -28.33 2.10 -12.44
C CYS A 209 -28.29 1.21 -13.69
N ASN A 210 -27.76 0.00 -13.63
CA ASN A 210 -27.65 -0.85 -14.81
C ASN A 210 -27.47 -2.35 -14.45
N PRO A 211 -28.55 -3.14 -14.50
CA PRO A 211 -28.49 -4.57 -14.17
C PRO A 211 -27.77 -5.44 -15.21
N HIS A 212 -27.56 -4.93 -16.44
CA HIS A 212 -26.95 -5.70 -17.55
C HIS A 212 -25.55 -5.17 -17.90
N ILE A 213 -24.56 -5.40 -17.03
CA ILE A 213 -23.18 -5.05 -17.27
C ILE A 213 -22.43 -6.27 -17.81
N ASP A 214 -21.73 -6.10 -18.93
CA ASP A 214 -20.69 -7.05 -19.34
C ASP A 214 -19.46 -6.86 -18.43
N TRP A 215 -19.31 -7.76 -17.46
CA TRP A 215 -18.28 -7.66 -16.42
C TRP A 215 -16.86 -7.77 -16.98
N ALA A 216 -16.66 -8.54 -18.06
CA ALA A 216 -15.34 -8.70 -18.66
C ALA A 216 -14.87 -7.39 -19.31
N VAL A 217 -15.73 -6.79 -20.12
CA VAL A 217 -15.45 -5.51 -20.78
C VAL A 217 -15.32 -4.39 -19.75
N PHE A 218 -16.26 -4.32 -18.79
CA PHE A 218 -16.26 -3.32 -17.75
C PHE A 218 -14.99 -3.38 -16.90
N TYR A 219 -14.64 -4.56 -16.40
CA TYR A 219 -13.44 -4.74 -15.57
C TYR A 219 -12.18 -4.32 -16.32
N ASN A 220 -12.05 -4.77 -17.56
CA ASN A 220 -10.87 -4.48 -18.37
C ASN A 220 -10.69 -2.97 -18.62
N GLN A 221 -11.76 -2.29 -19.00
CA GLN A 221 -11.73 -0.83 -19.19
C GLN A 221 -11.47 -0.10 -17.86
N PHE A 222 -12.16 -0.50 -16.80
CA PHE A 222 -12.00 0.09 -15.48
C PHE A 222 -10.58 -0.08 -14.94
N ALA A 223 -9.99 -1.27 -15.06
CA ALA A 223 -8.61 -1.54 -14.68
C ALA A 223 -7.60 -0.66 -15.46
N GLY A 224 -7.83 -0.48 -16.75
CA GLY A 224 -7.02 0.41 -17.57
C GLY A 224 -7.06 1.87 -17.09
N TYR A 225 -8.26 2.42 -16.88
CA TYR A 225 -8.42 3.80 -16.41
C TYR A 225 -7.95 4.01 -14.97
N VAL A 226 -8.22 3.06 -14.07
CA VAL A 226 -7.72 3.09 -12.70
C VAL A 226 -6.19 3.06 -12.70
N GLY A 227 -5.58 2.21 -13.53
CA GLY A 227 -4.13 2.16 -13.63
C GLY A 227 -3.51 3.48 -14.06
N ILE A 228 -4.05 4.16 -15.10
CA ILE A 228 -3.55 5.48 -15.52
C ILE A 228 -3.76 6.52 -14.43
N SER A 229 -4.97 6.62 -13.86
CA SER A 229 -5.28 7.63 -12.85
C SER A 229 -4.45 7.45 -11.58
N CYS A 230 -4.29 6.21 -11.12
CA CYS A 230 -3.42 5.87 -9.99
C CYS A 230 -1.96 6.17 -10.30
N CYS A 231 -1.46 5.83 -11.49
CA CYS A 231 -0.09 6.15 -11.89
C CYS A 231 0.20 7.66 -11.77
N ILE A 232 -0.67 8.51 -12.32
CA ILE A 232 -0.55 9.97 -12.21
C ILE A 232 -0.59 10.41 -10.74
N THR A 233 -1.54 9.90 -9.98
CA THR A 233 -1.72 10.25 -8.56
C THR A 233 -0.50 9.84 -7.73
N PHE A 234 0.09 8.66 -7.97
CA PHE A 234 1.28 8.22 -7.26
C PHE A 234 2.53 8.98 -7.66
N ILE A 235 2.69 9.37 -8.93
CA ILE A 235 3.78 10.24 -9.35
C ILE A 235 3.67 11.61 -8.67
N CYS A 236 2.49 12.22 -8.66
CA CYS A 236 2.25 13.49 -7.96
C CYS A 236 2.53 13.38 -6.46
N SER A 237 2.07 12.30 -5.83
CA SER A 237 2.29 12.02 -4.41
C SER A 237 3.77 11.82 -4.09
N PHE A 238 4.51 11.14 -4.95
CA PHE A 238 5.95 10.92 -4.81
C PHE A 238 6.73 12.23 -4.90
N VAL A 239 6.42 13.06 -5.91
CA VAL A 239 7.05 14.37 -6.09
C VAL A 239 6.78 15.28 -4.88
N TYR A 240 5.52 15.32 -4.42
CA TYR A 240 5.14 16.09 -3.23
C TYR A 240 5.91 15.63 -1.98
N LEU A 241 5.96 14.32 -1.73
CA LEU A 241 6.67 13.74 -0.60
C LEU A 241 8.15 14.11 -0.62
N HIS A 242 8.79 13.98 -1.78
CA HIS A 242 10.22 14.28 -1.93
C HIS A 242 10.55 15.76 -1.74
N GLN A 243 9.72 16.65 -2.27
CA GLN A 243 9.84 18.09 -2.06
C GLN A 243 9.65 18.47 -0.58
N ARG A 244 8.65 17.86 0.08
CA ARG A 244 8.38 18.08 1.49
C ARG A 244 9.56 17.63 2.36
N PHE A 245 10.08 16.45 2.11
CA PHE A 245 11.24 15.91 2.84
C PHE A 245 12.48 16.80 2.68
N ARG A 246 12.78 17.28 1.47
CA ARG A 246 13.88 18.21 1.22
C ARG A 246 13.70 19.52 1.98
N LYS A 247 12.49 20.06 2.01
CA LYS A 247 12.17 21.29 2.72
C LYS A 247 12.38 21.16 4.23
N GLU A 248 11.91 20.07 4.82
CA GLU A 248 12.06 19.82 6.27
C GLU A 248 13.53 19.63 6.65
N ASN A 249 14.31 18.86 5.89
CA ASN A 249 15.74 18.69 6.14
C ASN A 249 16.53 20.01 5.92
N GLY A 250 16.19 20.79 4.93
CA GLY A 250 16.81 22.10 4.71
C GLY A 250 16.58 23.10 5.86
N LEU A 251 15.41 23.03 6.49
CA LEU A 251 15.09 23.83 7.69
C LEU A 251 15.90 23.38 8.91
N VAL A 252 16.08 22.08 9.08
CA VAL A 252 16.87 21.50 10.20
C VAL A 252 18.35 21.90 10.06
N VAL A 253 18.93 21.81 8.87
CA VAL A 253 20.31 22.22 8.62
C VAL A 253 20.51 23.70 8.94
N LYS A 254 19.61 24.55 8.46
CA LYS A 254 19.67 25.99 8.70
C LYS A 254 19.51 26.35 10.19
N SER A 255 18.69 25.64 10.92
CA SER A 255 18.52 25.81 12.37
C SER A 255 19.79 25.43 13.13
N ASN A 256 20.47 24.34 12.74
CA ASN A 256 21.70 23.91 13.36
C ASN A 256 22.85 24.90 13.09
N GLU A 257 22.98 25.43 11.87
CA GLU A 257 23.97 26.48 11.52
C GLU A 257 23.77 27.72 12.37
N VAL A 258 22.53 28.16 12.57
CA VAL A 258 22.23 29.34 13.42
C VAL A 258 22.59 29.08 14.88
N LEU A 259 22.33 27.88 15.39
CA LEU A 259 22.68 27.48 16.76
C LEU A 259 24.20 27.42 16.97
N GLU A 260 24.94 26.88 16.00
CA GLU A 260 26.41 26.85 16.04
C GLU A 260 27.02 28.27 16.03
N LEU A 261 26.47 29.17 15.22
CA LEU A 261 26.89 30.58 15.17
C LEU A 261 26.60 31.30 16.49
N ASP A 262 25.44 31.06 17.11
CA ASP A 262 25.08 31.67 18.40
C ASP A 262 25.97 31.15 19.55
N THR A 263 26.27 29.83 19.55
CA THR A 263 27.20 29.25 20.51
C THR A 263 28.65 29.73 20.34
N ALA A 264 29.11 29.89 19.09
CA ALA A 264 30.43 30.43 18.81
C ALA A 264 30.56 31.91 19.25
N SER A 265 29.51 32.70 19.01
CA SER A 265 29.48 34.12 19.43
C SER A 265 29.46 34.27 20.96
N ARG A 266 28.72 33.43 21.68
CA ARG A 266 28.69 33.43 23.17
C ARG A 266 30.05 33.03 23.75
N ASN A 267 30.71 32.04 23.17
CA ASN A 267 32.03 31.60 23.62
C ASN A 267 33.09 32.69 23.38
N ALA A 268 33.02 33.43 22.28
CA ALA A 268 33.91 34.57 22.00
C ALA A 268 33.73 35.73 22.99
N ILE A 269 32.49 35.99 23.41
CA ILE A 269 32.18 37.04 24.41
C ILE A 269 32.66 36.64 25.83
N THR A 270 32.66 35.35 26.14
CA THR A 270 33.06 34.82 27.46
C THR A 270 34.60 34.75 27.59
N MET A 271 35.35 34.79 26.50
CA MET A 271 36.81 34.75 26.46
C MET A 271 37.44 36.16 26.34
N ALA A 272 36.66 37.21 26.14
CA ALA A 272 37.07 38.62 26.10
C ALA A 272 36.79 39.33 27.45
#